data_7e6a2cbf7fc7c19e00e7e9c2c4f65ea9
#
_entry.id   7e6a2cbf7fc7c19e00e7e9c2c4f65ea9
#
_cell.length_a   1.000
_cell.length_b   1.000
_cell.length_c   1.000
_cell.angle_alpha   90.00
_cell.angle_beta   90.00
_cell.angle_gamma   90.00
#
_symmetry.space_group_name_H-M   'P 1'
#
loop_
_entity.id
_entity.type
_entity.pdbx_description
1 polymer ?
#
loop_
_entity_poly.entity_id
_entity_poly.type
_entity_poly.pdbx_seq_one_letter_code
_entity_poly.pdbx_strand_id
1 'polypeptide(L)'
;MHVLTVLDHPNPASFSAAVAQEVMGGARSAGHTTELADLHAEGFDPRWTLADVEGSDQGDLRREQARIARADAICFVFPLFWWGMPSMTKGWLDRVWSWGWAYDQLDDREKSLQRPRTGLLLVPAGARSDEMEEAGYLRAMETQWIDGTLGYFGFTPRRLELLCGSKGSPERRAALLQRSFEAGRTLPAPKIGV
;
A
#
# COMPACT_ATOMS: atom_id res chain seq x y z
N MET A 1 16.94 1.30 4.73
CA MET A 1 15.94 0.42 4.10
C MET A 1 15.70 0.85 2.67
N HIS A 2 15.21 -0.07 1.83
CA HIS A 2 14.64 0.26 0.53
C HIS A 2 13.12 0.33 0.65
N VAL A 3 12.51 1.47 0.30
CA VAL A 3 11.08 1.75 0.46
C VAL A 3 10.42 1.81 -0.92
N LEU A 4 9.51 0.86 -1.19
CA LEU A 4 8.67 0.88 -2.37
C LEU A 4 7.39 1.66 -2.06
N THR A 5 7.05 2.65 -2.87
CA THR A 5 5.75 3.36 -2.81
C THR A 5 4.91 2.95 -4.01
N VAL A 6 3.77 2.35 -3.75
CA VAL A 6 2.77 1.95 -4.76
C VAL A 6 1.70 3.04 -4.81
N LEU A 7 1.63 3.77 -5.92
CA LEU A 7 0.69 4.88 -6.13
C LEU A 7 -0.44 4.45 -7.07
N ASP A 8 -1.67 4.66 -6.62
CA ASP A 8 -2.86 4.48 -7.43
C ASP A 8 -3.63 5.81 -7.54
N HIS A 9 -3.39 6.54 -8.61
CA HIS A 9 -4.23 7.65 -9.01
C HIS A 9 -3.96 8.06 -10.47
N PRO A 10 -4.99 8.18 -11.35
CA PRO A 10 -4.82 8.47 -12.77
C PRO A 10 -4.32 9.90 -13.07
N ASN A 11 -4.50 10.83 -12.13
CA ASN A 11 -4.02 12.20 -12.28
C ASN A 11 -2.70 12.40 -11.53
N PRO A 12 -1.56 12.66 -12.22
CA PRO A 12 -0.26 12.87 -11.58
C PRO A 12 -0.19 14.15 -10.72
N ALA A 13 -1.15 15.09 -10.88
CA ALA A 13 -1.29 16.28 -10.04
C ALA A 13 -2.29 16.09 -8.88
N SER A 14 -2.69 14.86 -8.58
CA SER A 14 -3.63 14.54 -7.51
C SER A 14 -3.04 14.74 -6.11
N PHE A 15 -3.92 14.81 -5.12
CA PHE A 15 -3.49 14.83 -3.72
C PHE A 15 -2.81 13.51 -3.32
N SER A 16 -3.24 12.37 -3.85
CA SER A 16 -2.58 11.07 -3.65
C SER A 16 -1.14 11.10 -4.18
N ALA A 17 -0.91 11.67 -5.38
CA ALA A 17 0.44 11.83 -5.90
C ALA A 17 1.31 12.72 -5.02
N ALA A 18 0.77 13.82 -4.48
CA ALA A 18 1.47 14.68 -3.53
C ALA A 18 1.82 13.91 -2.23
N VAL A 19 0.88 13.11 -1.69
CA VAL A 19 1.12 12.24 -0.52
C VAL A 19 2.24 11.23 -0.81
N ALA A 20 2.27 10.62 -1.99
CA ALA A 20 3.33 9.69 -2.39
C ALA A 20 4.71 10.38 -2.42
N GLN A 21 4.78 11.61 -2.94
CA GLN A 21 6.04 12.38 -2.95
C GLN A 21 6.50 12.73 -1.53
N GLU A 22 5.57 13.12 -0.65
CA GLU A 22 5.90 13.45 0.74
C GLU A 22 6.40 12.25 1.54
N VAL A 23 5.74 11.09 1.46
CA VAL A 23 6.21 9.90 2.17
C VAL A 23 7.58 9.44 1.66
N MET A 24 7.83 9.51 0.36
CA MET A 24 9.15 9.22 -0.22
C MET A 24 10.19 10.27 0.22
N GLY A 25 9.82 11.56 0.27
CA GLY A 25 10.66 12.63 0.76
C GLY A 25 11.07 12.41 2.22
N GLY A 26 10.12 12.06 3.07
CA GLY A 26 10.35 11.69 4.47
C GLY A 26 11.29 10.50 4.61
N ALA A 27 11.05 9.42 3.86
CA ALA A 27 11.92 8.24 3.86
C ALA A 27 13.36 8.58 3.42
N ARG A 28 13.54 9.36 2.36
CA ARG A 28 14.87 9.82 1.92
C ARG A 28 15.56 10.68 2.97
N SER A 29 14.84 11.55 3.66
CA SER A 29 15.40 12.39 4.73
C SER A 29 15.93 11.58 5.92
N ALA A 30 15.40 10.36 6.11
CA ALA A 30 15.86 9.39 7.10
C ALA A 30 16.98 8.44 6.57
N GLY A 31 17.53 8.71 5.38
CA GLY A 31 18.61 7.93 4.78
C GLY A 31 18.15 6.64 4.08
N HIS A 32 16.87 6.51 3.76
CA HIS A 32 16.35 5.36 3.01
C HIS A 32 16.40 5.59 1.50
N THR A 33 16.58 4.53 0.72
CA THR A 33 16.37 4.57 -0.74
C THR A 33 14.90 4.38 -1.02
N THR A 34 14.38 5.02 -2.09
CA THR A 34 12.95 4.98 -2.44
C THR A 34 12.77 4.61 -3.90
N GLU A 35 11.69 3.89 -4.18
CA GLU A 35 11.21 3.55 -5.52
C GLU A 35 9.73 3.85 -5.61
N LEU A 36 9.26 4.36 -6.75
CA LEU A 36 7.85 4.59 -7.04
C LEU A 36 7.37 3.55 -8.06
N ALA A 37 6.28 2.88 -7.75
CA ALA A 37 5.45 2.14 -8.70
C ALA A 37 4.16 2.95 -8.92
N ASP A 38 4.13 3.76 -9.97
CA ASP A 38 2.94 4.49 -10.38
C ASP A 38 2.11 3.61 -11.31
N LEU A 39 1.08 2.96 -10.76
CA LEU A 39 0.31 1.93 -11.46
C LEU A 39 -0.37 2.46 -12.73
N HIS A 40 -0.83 3.71 -12.71
CA HIS A 40 -1.46 4.32 -13.88
C HIS A 40 -0.45 4.78 -14.93
N ALA A 41 0.63 5.45 -14.51
CA ALA A 41 1.66 5.91 -15.45
C ALA A 41 2.40 4.74 -16.13
N GLU A 42 2.54 3.61 -15.42
CA GLU A 42 3.17 2.40 -15.92
C GLU A 42 2.22 1.49 -16.71
N GLY A 43 0.92 1.83 -16.77
CA GLY A 43 -0.09 1.07 -17.52
C GLY A 43 -0.36 -0.32 -16.96
N PHE A 44 -0.29 -0.49 -15.64
CA PHE A 44 -0.63 -1.77 -15.01
C PHE A 44 -2.08 -2.15 -15.30
N ASP A 45 -2.32 -3.38 -15.76
CA ASP A 45 -3.67 -3.91 -15.95
C ASP A 45 -4.15 -4.61 -14.66
N PRO A 46 -5.16 -4.07 -13.94
CA PRO A 46 -5.64 -4.65 -12.69
C PRO A 46 -6.58 -5.84 -12.88
N ARG A 47 -6.97 -6.18 -14.12
CA ARG A 47 -7.94 -7.24 -14.39
C ARG A 47 -7.31 -8.60 -14.14
N TRP A 48 -7.93 -9.37 -13.27
CA TRP A 48 -7.58 -10.77 -13.08
C TRP A 48 -8.06 -11.60 -14.28
N THR A 49 -7.20 -12.41 -14.84
CA THR A 49 -7.43 -13.09 -16.11
C THR A 49 -7.25 -14.61 -15.98
N LEU A 50 -7.60 -15.35 -17.02
CA LEU A 50 -7.36 -16.80 -17.07
C LEU A 50 -5.85 -17.12 -16.95
N ALA A 51 -4.99 -16.30 -17.52
CA ALA A 51 -3.54 -16.45 -17.41
C ALA A 51 -3.04 -16.36 -15.96
N ASP A 52 -3.67 -15.49 -15.13
CA ASP A 52 -3.36 -15.40 -13.69
C ASP A 52 -3.80 -16.69 -12.95
N VAL A 53 -4.96 -17.28 -13.33
CA VAL A 53 -5.44 -18.55 -12.78
C VAL A 53 -4.53 -19.74 -13.12
N GLU A 54 -4.06 -19.78 -14.36
CA GLU A 54 -3.20 -20.85 -14.87
C GLU A 54 -1.73 -20.71 -14.43
N GLY A 55 -1.39 -19.61 -13.74
CA GLY A 55 -0.01 -19.34 -13.33
C GLY A 55 0.92 -19.08 -14.50
N SER A 56 0.37 -18.64 -15.64
CA SER A 56 1.15 -18.34 -16.84
C SER A 56 2.12 -17.19 -16.58
N ASP A 57 3.32 -17.29 -17.19
CA ASP A 57 4.37 -16.31 -17.03
C ASP A 57 3.99 -14.96 -17.62
N GLN A 58 3.85 -13.95 -16.76
CA GLN A 58 3.49 -12.60 -17.12
C GLN A 58 4.61 -11.64 -16.70
N GLY A 59 5.25 -11.00 -17.67
CA GLY A 59 6.41 -10.13 -17.44
C GLY A 59 6.13 -8.91 -16.57
N ASP A 60 4.89 -8.39 -16.57
CA ASP A 60 4.45 -7.30 -15.71
C ASP A 60 4.40 -7.72 -14.23
N LEU A 61 3.90 -8.93 -13.94
CA LEU A 61 3.86 -9.45 -12.57
C LEU A 61 5.27 -9.69 -12.03
N ARG A 62 6.17 -10.27 -12.84
CA ARG A 62 7.56 -10.47 -12.41
C ARG A 62 8.28 -9.17 -12.10
N ARG A 63 8.01 -8.11 -12.86
CA ARG A 63 8.57 -6.78 -12.56
C ARG A 63 8.12 -6.29 -11.19
N GLU A 64 6.83 -6.38 -10.89
CA GLU A 64 6.28 -5.98 -9.60
C GLU A 64 6.79 -6.85 -8.45
N GLN A 65 6.83 -8.17 -8.65
CA GLN A 65 7.39 -9.11 -7.67
C GLN A 65 8.87 -8.84 -7.38
N ALA A 66 9.65 -8.49 -8.39
CA ALA A 66 11.06 -8.09 -8.22
C ALA A 66 11.20 -6.78 -7.41
N ARG A 67 10.30 -5.81 -7.57
CA ARG A 67 10.23 -4.60 -6.73
C ARG A 67 9.95 -4.95 -5.28
N ILE A 68 8.94 -5.77 -5.04
CA ILE A 68 8.59 -6.24 -3.69
C ILE A 68 9.75 -7.02 -3.07
N ALA A 69 10.41 -7.90 -3.82
CA ALA A 69 11.49 -8.74 -3.31
C ALA A 69 12.65 -7.92 -2.70
N ARG A 70 13.01 -6.79 -3.31
CA ARG A 70 14.07 -5.91 -2.79
C ARG A 70 13.61 -4.90 -1.73
N ALA A 71 12.29 -4.66 -1.58
CA ALA A 71 11.76 -3.70 -0.64
C ALA A 71 11.79 -4.20 0.81
N ASP A 72 12.21 -3.36 1.75
CA ASP A 72 12.13 -3.58 3.19
C ASP A 72 10.81 -3.02 3.77
N ALA A 73 10.27 -1.99 3.11
CA ALA A 73 8.98 -1.40 3.43
C ALA A 73 8.18 -1.14 2.17
N ILE A 74 6.85 -1.27 2.26
CA ILE A 74 5.93 -0.92 1.19
C ILE A 74 4.93 0.10 1.71
N CYS A 75 4.88 1.26 1.03
CA CYS A 75 3.89 2.31 1.26
C CYS A 75 2.85 2.26 0.15
N PHE A 76 1.59 2.01 0.49
CA PHE A 76 0.47 2.06 -0.46
C PHE A 76 -0.20 3.41 -0.36
N VAL A 77 -0.36 4.10 -1.48
CA VAL A 77 -1.01 5.42 -1.55
C VAL A 77 -2.13 5.37 -2.57
N PHE A 78 -3.36 5.45 -2.09
CA PHE A 78 -4.57 5.41 -2.94
C PHE A 78 -5.72 6.19 -2.31
N PRO A 79 -6.64 6.77 -3.10
CA PRO A 79 -7.82 7.46 -2.56
C PRO A 79 -8.82 6.45 -2.00
N LEU A 80 -9.52 6.83 -0.92
CA LEU A 80 -10.63 6.02 -0.40
C LEU A 80 -11.82 6.09 -1.37
N PHE A 81 -12.17 4.94 -1.96
CA PHE A 81 -13.33 4.80 -2.83
C PHE A 81 -14.34 3.83 -2.21
N TRP A 82 -15.53 4.34 -1.90
CA TRP A 82 -16.61 3.51 -1.34
C TRP A 82 -16.14 2.65 -0.16
N TRP A 83 -15.40 3.26 0.77
CA TRP A 83 -14.80 2.62 1.95
C TRP A 83 -13.87 1.45 1.63
N GLY A 84 -13.43 1.34 0.37
CA GLY A 84 -12.61 0.27 -0.16
C GLY A 84 -11.35 0.78 -0.88
N MET A 85 -10.49 -0.16 -1.23
CA MET A 85 -9.38 0.09 -2.16
C MET A 85 -9.95 0.27 -3.57
N PRO A 86 -9.39 1.20 -4.37
CA PRO A 86 -9.72 1.30 -5.79
C PRO A 86 -9.39 -0.01 -6.53
N SER A 87 -10.06 -0.22 -7.66
CA SER A 87 -9.86 -1.43 -8.48
C SER A 87 -8.41 -1.65 -8.92
N MET A 88 -7.67 -0.57 -9.18
CA MET A 88 -6.27 -0.64 -9.57
C MET A 88 -5.41 -1.21 -8.42
N THR A 89 -5.50 -0.66 -7.21
CA THR A 89 -4.80 -1.17 -6.02
C THR A 89 -5.21 -2.61 -5.71
N LYS A 90 -6.53 -2.90 -5.73
CA LYS A 90 -7.03 -4.25 -5.43
C LYS A 90 -6.56 -5.26 -6.46
N GLY A 91 -6.65 -4.93 -7.75
CA GLY A 91 -6.17 -5.80 -8.82
C GLY A 91 -4.65 -5.99 -8.80
N TRP A 92 -3.88 -4.97 -8.40
CA TRP A 92 -2.44 -5.13 -8.19
C TRP A 92 -2.15 -6.15 -7.08
N LEU A 93 -2.86 -6.05 -5.94
CA LEU A 93 -2.75 -7.04 -4.86
C LEU A 93 -3.15 -8.44 -5.34
N ASP A 94 -4.28 -8.57 -6.02
CA ASP A 94 -4.81 -9.88 -6.46
C ASP A 94 -3.91 -10.58 -7.47
N ARG A 95 -3.27 -9.83 -8.39
CA ARG A 95 -2.44 -10.40 -9.44
C ARG A 95 -1.00 -10.62 -9.00
N VAL A 96 -0.40 -9.62 -8.33
CA VAL A 96 1.03 -9.65 -7.98
C VAL A 96 1.32 -10.61 -6.83
N TRP A 97 0.44 -10.66 -5.83
CA TRP A 97 0.59 -11.54 -4.67
C TRP A 97 -0.01 -12.93 -4.96
N SER A 98 0.54 -13.55 -5.98
CA SER A 98 0.05 -14.81 -6.54
C SER A 98 0.43 -16.05 -5.71
N TRP A 99 -0.33 -17.12 -5.91
CA TRP A 99 -0.02 -18.46 -5.41
C TRP A 99 1.39 -18.91 -5.85
N GLY A 100 2.10 -19.63 -5.00
CA GLY A 100 3.45 -20.12 -5.23
C GLY A 100 4.56 -19.07 -5.11
N TRP A 101 4.21 -17.77 -5.13
CA TRP A 101 5.17 -16.69 -4.91
C TRP A 101 4.93 -15.94 -3.60
N ALA A 102 3.72 -15.51 -3.33
CA ALA A 102 3.40 -14.76 -2.11
C ALA A 102 2.93 -15.66 -0.98
N TYR A 103 2.23 -16.72 -1.30
CA TYR A 103 1.69 -17.69 -0.35
C TYR A 103 1.57 -19.07 -1.00
N ASP A 104 1.52 -20.12 -0.16
CA ASP A 104 1.33 -21.49 -0.59
C ASP A 104 0.65 -22.30 0.53
N GLN A 105 0.17 -23.49 0.19
CA GLN A 105 -0.34 -24.44 1.16
C GLN A 105 0.80 -25.31 1.68
N LEU A 106 1.18 -25.10 2.94
CA LEU A 106 2.20 -25.86 3.63
C LEU A 106 1.56 -26.55 4.85
N ASP A 107 1.69 -27.88 4.94
CA ASP A 107 1.19 -28.67 6.08
C ASP A 107 -0.31 -28.43 6.37
N ASP A 108 -1.16 -28.54 5.35
CA ASP A 108 -2.62 -28.31 5.42
C ASP A 108 -3.05 -26.89 5.82
N ARG A 109 -2.15 -25.91 5.79
CA ARG A 109 -2.45 -24.50 6.06
C ARG A 109 -1.85 -23.61 4.98
N GLU A 110 -2.60 -22.59 4.58
CA GLU A 110 -2.05 -21.51 3.77
C GLU A 110 -1.09 -20.67 4.61
N LYS A 111 0.09 -20.41 4.08
CA LYS A 111 1.13 -19.60 4.73
C LYS A 111 1.73 -18.60 3.76
N SER A 112 2.08 -17.42 4.26
CA SER A 112 2.88 -16.47 3.51
C SER A 112 4.29 -17.02 3.27
N LEU A 113 4.76 -16.90 2.04
CA LEU A 113 6.14 -17.20 1.63
C LEU A 113 7.05 -15.97 1.71
N GLN A 114 6.50 -14.82 2.09
CA GLN A 114 7.19 -13.54 2.04
C GLN A 114 7.98 -13.27 3.33
N ARG A 115 9.18 -12.67 3.17
CA ARG A 115 9.92 -12.17 4.31
C ARG A 115 9.17 -11.01 4.98
N PRO A 116 9.36 -10.77 6.29
CA PRO A 116 8.77 -9.62 6.97
C PRO A 116 9.15 -8.29 6.32
N ARG A 117 8.17 -7.41 6.16
CA ARG A 117 8.30 -6.03 5.66
C ARG A 117 7.48 -5.08 6.50
N THR A 118 7.90 -3.82 6.54
CA THR A 118 7.04 -2.77 7.10
C THR A 118 5.95 -2.41 6.08
N GLY A 119 4.70 -2.34 6.54
CA GLY A 119 3.55 -1.95 5.73
C GLY A 119 2.95 -0.62 6.18
N LEU A 120 2.73 0.31 5.26
CA LEU A 120 2.08 1.59 5.51
C LEU A 120 1.05 1.89 4.44
N LEU A 121 -0.20 2.06 4.86
CA LEU A 121 -1.27 2.55 3.98
C LEU A 121 -1.51 4.04 4.28
N LEU A 122 -1.39 4.89 3.27
CA LEU A 122 -1.69 6.32 3.30
C LEU A 122 -2.91 6.55 2.40
N VAL A 123 -4.06 6.82 3.01
CA VAL A 123 -5.34 6.81 2.30
C VAL A 123 -6.04 8.16 2.39
N PRO A 124 -5.87 9.05 1.39
CA PRO A 124 -6.67 10.25 1.27
C PRO A 124 -8.16 9.97 1.24
N ALA A 125 -8.92 10.61 2.15
CA ALA A 125 -10.36 10.49 2.26
C ALA A 125 -11.01 11.87 2.30
N GLY A 126 -12.09 12.04 1.54
CA GLY A 126 -12.91 13.26 1.59
C GLY A 126 -13.79 13.35 2.85
N ALA A 127 -14.05 12.22 3.50
CA ALA A 127 -14.85 12.11 4.71
C ALA A 127 -14.14 12.71 5.94
N ARG A 128 -14.89 12.93 7.01
CA ARG A 128 -14.39 13.36 8.32
C ARG A 128 -14.02 12.12 9.15
N SER A 129 -13.03 12.25 10.04
CA SER A 129 -12.57 11.12 10.86
C SER A 129 -13.62 10.67 11.89
N ASP A 130 -14.33 11.62 12.52
CA ASP A 130 -15.41 11.33 13.46
C ASP A 130 -16.53 10.51 12.79
N GLU A 131 -16.97 10.89 11.60
CA GLU A 131 -17.97 10.15 10.83
C GLU A 131 -17.49 8.72 10.49
N MET A 132 -16.22 8.56 10.17
CA MET A 132 -15.65 7.26 9.84
C MET A 132 -15.55 6.32 11.06
N GLU A 133 -15.25 6.89 12.22
CA GLU A 133 -15.19 6.16 13.49
C GLU A 133 -16.58 5.76 13.98
N GLU A 134 -17.52 6.71 14.05
CA GLU A 134 -18.90 6.49 14.51
C GLU A 134 -19.64 5.46 13.65
N ALA A 135 -19.44 5.47 12.34
CA ALA A 135 -20.02 4.49 11.43
C ALA A 135 -19.30 3.12 11.44
N GLY A 136 -18.20 2.98 12.17
CA GLY A 136 -17.41 1.74 12.23
C GLY A 136 -16.57 1.45 10.99
N TYR A 137 -16.48 2.36 10.01
CA TYR A 137 -15.74 2.14 8.77
C TYR A 137 -14.24 2.05 9.01
N LEU A 138 -13.67 2.85 9.92
CA LEU A 138 -12.25 2.78 10.26
C LEU A 138 -11.90 1.37 10.76
N ARG A 139 -12.69 0.83 11.70
CA ARG A 139 -12.48 -0.51 12.24
C ARG A 139 -12.58 -1.59 11.16
N ALA A 140 -13.56 -1.48 10.26
CA ALA A 140 -13.71 -2.42 9.15
C ALA A 140 -12.47 -2.42 8.22
N MET A 141 -11.95 -1.24 7.88
CA MET A 141 -10.73 -1.11 7.08
C MET A 141 -9.49 -1.66 7.80
N GLU A 142 -9.32 -1.39 9.09
CA GLU A 142 -8.25 -1.96 9.90
C GLU A 142 -8.30 -3.49 9.90
N THR A 143 -9.47 -4.06 10.16
CA THR A 143 -9.65 -5.52 10.16
C THR A 143 -9.33 -6.12 8.78
N GLN A 144 -9.86 -5.53 7.71
CA GLN A 144 -9.68 -6.09 6.36
C GLN A 144 -8.27 -5.86 5.80
N TRP A 145 -7.75 -4.63 5.91
CA TRP A 145 -6.52 -4.27 5.21
C TRP A 145 -5.27 -4.50 6.06
N ILE A 146 -5.34 -4.16 7.34
CA ILE A 146 -4.19 -4.26 8.25
C ILE A 146 -4.07 -5.68 8.79
N ASP A 147 -5.11 -6.20 9.42
CA ASP A 147 -5.05 -7.53 10.05
C ASP A 147 -5.19 -8.64 9.00
N GLY A 148 -6.15 -8.51 8.08
CA GLY A 148 -6.38 -9.46 7.00
C GLY A 148 -5.26 -9.42 5.96
N THR A 149 -5.26 -8.42 5.08
CA THR A 149 -4.37 -8.40 3.92
C THR A 149 -2.90 -8.30 4.29
N LEU A 150 -2.49 -7.21 4.97
CA LEU A 150 -1.08 -7.03 5.32
C LEU A 150 -0.60 -8.05 6.35
N GLY A 151 -1.48 -8.41 7.31
CA GLY A 151 -1.16 -9.43 8.31
C GLY A 151 -0.90 -10.79 7.68
N TYR A 152 -1.77 -11.22 6.76
CA TYR A 152 -1.62 -12.48 6.03
C TYR A 152 -0.29 -12.54 5.26
N PHE A 153 0.10 -11.46 4.59
CA PHE A 153 1.37 -11.39 3.87
C PHE A 153 2.61 -11.12 4.75
N GLY A 154 2.46 -11.17 6.07
CA GLY A 154 3.58 -11.09 7.01
C GLY A 154 4.17 -9.70 7.21
N PHE A 155 3.43 -8.63 6.87
CA PHE A 155 3.90 -7.28 7.17
C PHE A 155 3.94 -7.03 8.68
N THR A 156 5.11 -6.64 9.18
CA THR A 156 5.32 -6.31 10.60
C THR A 156 6.51 -5.36 10.78
N PRO A 157 6.32 -4.16 11.34
CA PRO A 157 5.04 -3.55 11.70
C PRO A 157 4.18 -3.15 10.50
N ARG A 158 2.90 -2.88 10.74
CA ARG A 158 1.94 -2.43 9.73
C ARG A 158 0.97 -1.42 10.32
N ARG A 159 0.53 -0.41 9.53
CA ARG A 159 -0.42 0.60 9.99
C ARG A 159 -1.20 1.25 8.86
N LEU A 160 -2.36 1.80 9.20
CA LEU A 160 -3.20 2.65 8.37
C LEU A 160 -3.08 4.11 8.82
N GLU A 161 -2.83 5.01 7.87
CA GLU A 161 -2.90 6.45 8.00
C GLU A 161 -4.08 6.96 7.14
N LEU A 162 -5.26 7.04 7.72
CA LEU A 162 -6.42 7.62 7.04
C LEU A 162 -6.29 9.15 7.05
N LEU A 163 -6.16 9.76 5.86
CA LEU A 163 -5.93 11.18 5.66
C LEU A 163 -7.26 11.90 5.40
N CYS A 164 -8.12 11.97 6.44
CA CYS A 164 -9.44 12.55 6.38
C CYS A 164 -9.41 14.06 6.12
N GLY A 165 -10.39 14.55 5.32
CA GLY A 165 -10.48 15.95 4.95
C GLY A 165 -9.53 16.35 3.81
N SER A 166 -9.15 15.42 2.94
CA SER A 166 -8.28 15.65 1.78
C SER A 166 -8.84 16.64 0.75
N LYS A 167 -10.14 16.96 0.81
CA LYS A 167 -10.83 17.98 0.02
C LYS A 167 -11.01 19.31 0.79
N GLY A 168 -10.44 19.43 1.98
CA GLY A 168 -10.55 20.62 2.83
C GLY A 168 -9.69 21.80 2.38
N SER A 169 -9.50 22.77 3.29
CA SER A 169 -8.73 23.99 3.03
C SER A 169 -7.26 23.70 2.68
N PRO A 170 -6.55 24.67 2.06
CA PRO A 170 -5.13 24.54 1.79
C PRO A 170 -4.31 24.21 3.04
N GLU A 171 -4.63 24.80 4.18
CA GLU A 171 -3.94 24.58 5.47
C GLU A 171 -4.16 23.14 5.96
N ARG A 172 -5.39 22.60 5.84
CA ARG A 172 -5.70 21.22 6.17
C ARG A 172 -4.91 20.26 5.28
N ARG A 173 -4.88 20.52 3.98
CA ARG A 173 -4.11 19.72 3.02
C ARG A 173 -2.61 19.76 3.32
N ALA A 174 -2.05 20.94 3.64
CA ALA A 174 -0.65 21.08 4.02
C ALA A 174 -0.33 20.24 5.28
N ALA A 175 -1.21 20.28 6.30
CA ALA A 175 -1.04 19.45 7.49
C ALA A 175 -1.06 17.94 7.19
N LEU A 176 -1.92 17.48 6.27
CA LEU A 176 -1.95 16.07 5.85
C LEU A 176 -0.68 15.68 5.07
N LEU A 177 -0.15 16.57 4.24
CA LEU A 177 1.12 16.35 3.54
C LEU A 177 2.29 16.26 4.52
N GLN A 178 2.36 17.17 5.51
CA GLN A 178 3.36 17.10 6.56
C GLN A 178 3.26 15.79 7.36
N ARG A 179 2.06 15.34 7.69
CA ARG A 179 1.84 14.03 8.34
C ARG A 179 2.35 12.88 7.48
N SER A 180 2.17 12.95 6.16
CA SER A 180 2.67 11.95 5.22
C SER A 180 4.20 11.94 5.14
N PHE A 181 4.84 13.11 5.15
CA PHE A 181 6.29 13.24 5.25
C PHE A 181 6.82 12.59 6.55
N GLU A 182 6.22 12.93 7.69
CA GLU A 182 6.61 12.35 8.99
C GLU A 182 6.40 10.84 9.03
N ALA A 183 5.32 10.34 8.42
CA ALA A 183 5.07 8.91 8.31
C ALA A 183 6.20 8.18 7.55
N GLY A 184 6.72 8.78 6.48
CA GLY A 184 7.87 8.27 5.75
C GLY A 184 9.18 8.39 6.56
N ARG A 185 9.40 9.53 7.21
CA ARG A 185 10.61 9.80 8.00
C ARG A 185 10.76 8.85 9.20
N THR A 186 9.64 8.43 9.78
CA THR A 186 9.58 7.57 10.97
C THR A 186 9.24 6.12 10.68
N LEU A 187 9.42 5.67 9.43
CA LEU A 187 9.19 4.27 9.07
C LEU A 187 10.07 3.35 9.92
N PRO A 188 9.47 2.46 10.73
CA PRO A 188 10.25 1.50 11.51
C PRO A 188 10.81 0.40 10.60
N ALA A 189 11.92 -0.20 11.02
CA ALA A 189 12.45 -1.39 10.36
C ALA A 189 11.49 -2.59 10.53
N PRO A 190 11.44 -3.52 9.56
CA PRO A 190 10.66 -4.73 9.70
C PRO A 190 11.12 -5.54 10.91
N LYS A 191 10.16 -6.12 11.63
CA LYS A 191 10.45 -7.02 12.76
C LYS A 191 10.67 -8.43 12.22
N ILE A 192 11.89 -8.92 12.31
CA ILE A 192 12.19 -10.32 12.04
C ILE A 192 11.67 -11.10 13.25
N GLY A 193 10.71 -12.01 13.03
CA GLY A 193 10.19 -12.86 14.11
C GLY A 193 11.33 -13.68 14.73
N VAL A 194 11.37 -13.75 16.04
CA VAL A 194 12.20 -14.67 16.81
C VAL A 194 11.53 -16.03 16.82
#